data_5eea05f7897d237602d3c37713bdd44a
#
_entry.id   5eea05f7897d237602d3c37713bdd44a
#
_cell.length_a   1.000
_cell.length_b   1.000
_cell.length_c   1.000
_cell.angle_alpha   90.00
_cell.angle_beta   90.00
_cell.angle_gamma   90.00
#
_symmetry.space_group_name_H-M   'P 1'
#
loop_
_entity.id
_entity.type
_entity.pdbx_description
1 polymer ?
#
loop_
_entity_poly.entity_id
_entity_poly.type
_entity_poly.pdbx_seq_one_letter_code
_entity_poly.pdbx_strand_id
1 'polypeptide(L)' 'MNEEIKHGHWIVLNKQHGNETDGFWTERYLQCSECNYERRNSWIGKEKPPYCEGCGSKMDKEN' A
#
# COMPACT_ATOMS: atom_id res chain seq x y z
N MET A 1 -28.11 10.80 -9.60
CA MET A 1 -27.57 10.08 -8.48
C MET A 1 -26.10 10.39 -8.28
N ASN A 2 -25.75 10.72 -7.10
CA ASN A 2 -24.39 11.09 -6.82
C ASN A 2 -23.64 9.90 -6.26
N GLU A 3 -22.60 9.57 -6.97
CA GLU A 3 -21.71 8.55 -6.48
C GLU A 3 -20.50 9.23 -5.92
N GLU A 4 -20.32 9.08 -4.64
CA GLU A 4 -19.19 9.64 -4.01
C GLU A 4 -18.04 8.69 -4.17
N ILE A 5 -16.94 9.22 -4.68
CA ILE A 5 -15.73 8.44 -4.78
C ILE A 5 -15.07 8.46 -3.43
N LYS A 6 -14.85 7.27 -2.91
CA LYS A 6 -14.15 7.19 -1.64
C LYS A 6 -12.72 7.61 -1.81
N HIS A 7 -12.25 8.35 -0.85
CA HIS A 7 -10.86 8.78 -0.83
C HIS A 7 -10.16 8.12 0.32
N GLY A 8 -9.01 7.59 0.02
CA GLY A 8 -8.18 6.98 1.04
C GLY A 8 -6.74 7.34 0.78
N HIS A 9 -5.86 6.64 1.43
CA HIS A 9 -4.44 6.86 1.22
C HIS A 9 -3.71 5.56 1.51
N TRP A 10 -2.50 5.47 0.97
CA TRP A 10 -1.67 4.31 1.18
C TRP A 10 -0.84 4.50 2.44
N ILE A 11 -0.88 3.49 3.29
CA ILE A 11 -0.07 3.47 4.49
C ILE A 11 1.13 2.59 4.19
N VAL A 12 2.31 3.13 4.42
CA VAL A 12 3.53 2.39 4.14
C VAL A 12 3.86 1.52 5.35
N LEU A 13 3.96 0.24 5.09
CA LEU A 13 4.30 -0.74 6.12
C LEU A 13 5.66 -1.32 5.80
N ASN A 14 6.48 -1.45 6.82
CA ASN A 14 7.79 -2.09 6.69
C ASN A 14 7.74 -3.39 7.46
N LYS A 15 7.92 -4.50 6.76
CA LYS A 15 7.89 -5.81 7.37
C LYS A 15 9.25 -6.43 7.25
N GLN A 16 9.75 -6.96 8.35
CA GLN A 16 11.05 -7.60 8.38
C GLN A 16 10.89 -9.08 8.20
N HIS A 17 11.69 -9.64 7.30
CA HIS A 17 11.67 -11.07 7.00
C HIS A 17 13.08 -11.62 7.15
N GLY A 18 13.15 -12.95 7.20
CA GLY A 18 14.42 -13.60 7.21
C GLY A 18 14.67 -14.39 8.47
N ASN A 19 15.87 -14.92 8.56
CA ASN A 19 16.29 -15.70 9.72
C ASN A 19 17.80 -15.60 9.85
N GLU A 20 18.34 -16.28 10.85
CA GLU A 20 19.77 -16.21 11.12
C GLU A 20 20.58 -16.88 10.00
N THR A 21 19.99 -17.83 9.33
CA THR A 21 20.72 -18.58 8.29
C THR A 21 20.79 -17.78 7.00
N ASP A 22 19.67 -17.19 6.58
CA ASP A 22 19.59 -16.52 5.30
C ASP A 22 19.77 -15.02 5.39
N GLY A 23 19.82 -14.50 6.61
CA GLY A 23 19.90 -13.06 6.79
C GLY A 23 18.54 -12.44 6.91
N PHE A 24 18.55 -11.14 7.10
CA PHE A 24 17.31 -10.40 7.30
C PHE A 24 17.18 -9.33 6.24
N TRP A 25 15.93 -9.07 5.84
CA TRP A 25 15.66 -7.99 4.90
C TRP A 25 14.33 -7.39 5.24
N THR A 26 14.11 -6.16 4.77
CA THR A 26 12.87 -5.44 5.01
C THR A 26 12.13 -5.29 3.70
N GLU A 27 10.83 -5.60 3.73
CA GLU A 27 9.98 -5.43 2.57
C GLU A 27 8.95 -4.36 2.87
N ARG A 28 8.64 -3.59 1.86
CA ARG A 28 7.65 -2.53 1.99
C ARG A 28 6.34 -2.98 1.41
N TYR A 29 5.29 -2.65 2.14
CA TYR A 29 3.92 -2.94 1.71
C TYR A 29 3.12 -1.67 1.77
N LEU A 30 2.12 -1.60 0.92
CA LEU A 30 1.16 -0.51 0.95
C LEU A 30 -0.15 -1.05 1.44
N GLN A 31 -0.73 -0.37 2.40
CA GLN A 31 -2.00 -0.77 2.96
C GLN A 31 -3.03 0.32 2.73
N CYS A 32 -4.19 -0.09 2.25
CA CYS A 32 -5.29 0.84 2.03
C CYS A 32 -5.85 1.28 3.37
N SER A 33 -6.07 2.57 3.53
CA SER A 33 -6.62 3.10 4.78
C SER A 33 -8.10 2.79 4.94
N GLU A 34 -8.77 2.40 3.85
CA GLU A 34 -10.21 2.21 3.90
C GLU A 34 -10.60 0.75 4.07
N CYS A 35 -9.97 -0.14 3.34
CA CYS A 35 -10.34 -1.54 3.41
C CYS A 35 -9.23 -2.43 3.96
N ASN A 36 -8.09 -1.85 4.30
CA ASN A 36 -6.96 -2.58 4.85
C ASN A 36 -6.33 -3.56 3.86
N TYR A 37 -6.59 -3.36 2.59
CA TYR A 37 -5.98 -4.18 1.56
C TYR A 37 -4.48 -3.90 1.52
N GLU A 38 -3.68 -4.95 1.55
CA GLU A 38 -2.24 -4.81 1.53
C GLU A 38 -1.71 -5.31 0.21
N ARG A 39 -0.76 -4.57 -0.32
CA ARG A 39 -0.09 -4.98 -1.52
C ARG A 39 1.40 -4.76 -1.37
N ARG A 40 2.15 -5.60 -2.04
CA ARG A 40 3.59 -5.49 -1.98
C ARG A 40 4.05 -4.32 -2.84
N ASN A 41 4.87 -3.48 -2.26
CA ASN A 41 5.43 -2.37 -2.98
C ASN A 41 6.82 -2.77 -3.45
N SER A 42 6.87 -3.42 -4.61
CA SER A 42 8.12 -3.94 -5.12
C SER A 42 8.75 -3.03 -6.16
N TRP A 43 8.17 -1.86 -6.38
CA TRP A 43 8.68 -0.97 -7.40
C TRP A 43 9.46 0.15 -6.75
N ILE A 44 10.73 0.21 -7.08
CA ILE A 44 11.57 1.29 -6.58
C ILE A 44 11.40 2.47 -7.52
N GLY A 45 11.04 3.62 -6.92
CA GLY A 45 10.89 4.83 -7.69
C GLY A 45 9.62 4.93 -8.48
N LYS A 46 8.73 3.99 -8.33
CA LYS A 46 7.44 4.06 -9.00
C LYS A 46 6.42 4.73 -8.12
N GLU A 47 5.45 5.35 -8.75
CA GLU A 47 4.39 6.00 -8.01
C GLU A 47 3.42 4.95 -7.50
N LYS A 48 2.78 5.31 -6.40
CA LYS A 48 1.77 4.44 -5.83
C LYS A 48 0.57 4.39 -6.76
N PRO A 49 -0.13 3.25 -6.76
CA PRO A 49 -1.32 3.15 -7.61
C PRO A 49 -2.35 4.20 -7.24
N PRO A 50 -3.06 4.74 -8.23
CA PRO A 50 -4.06 5.78 -7.95
C PRO A 50 -5.32 5.26 -7.29
N TYR A 51 -5.58 3.97 -7.39
CA TYR A 51 -6.79 3.39 -6.83
C TYR A 51 -6.45 2.13 -6.07
N CYS A 52 -7.23 1.87 -5.03
CA CYS A 52 -7.10 0.63 -4.29
C CYS A 52 -7.73 -0.50 -5.08
N GLU A 53 -7.01 -1.61 -5.19
CA GLU A 53 -7.52 -2.76 -5.90
C GLU A 53 -8.59 -3.49 -5.12
N GLY A 54 -8.62 -3.29 -3.81
CA GLY A 54 -9.57 -4.00 -2.97
C GLY A 54 -10.92 -3.33 -2.89
N CYS A 55 -10.95 -2.02 -2.70
CA CYS A 55 -12.21 -1.32 -2.50
C CYS A 55 -12.48 -0.25 -3.54
N GLY A 56 -11.51 0.05 -4.40
CA GLY A 56 -11.71 1.04 -5.44
C GLY A 56 -11.58 2.49 -4.98
N SER A 57 -11.14 2.71 -3.75
CA SER A 57 -10.97 4.07 -3.27
C SER A 57 -9.88 4.78 -4.04
N LYS A 58 -10.09 6.05 -4.27
CA LYS A 58 -9.08 6.86 -4.90
C LYS A 58 -8.04 7.23 -3.85
N MET A 59 -6.80 6.92 -4.16
CA MET A 59 -5.73 7.15 -3.19
C MET A 59 -5.16 8.53 -3.38
N ASP A 60 -5.27 9.33 -2.34
CA ASP A 60 -4.74 10.68 -2.38
C ASP A 60 -3.25 10.62 -2.08
N LYS A 61 -2.58 11.63 -2.59
CA LYS A 61 -1.16 11.73 -2.30
C LYS A 61 -0.98 12.10 -0.85
N GLU A 62 -0.01 11.47 -0.26
CA GLU A 62 0.38 11.83 1.08
C GLU A 62 1.28 13.03 1.05
N ASN A 63 1.07 13.90 1.99
CA ASN A 63 1.90 15.10 2.09
C ASN A 63 3.07 14.89 3.00
#